data_a008c82d93e0d03b0d47c027c460bb1e
#
_entry.id   a008c82d93e0d03b0d47c027c460bb1e
#
_cell.length_a   1.000
_cell.length_b   1.000
_cell.length_c   1.000
_cell.angle_alpha   90.00
_cell.angle_beta   90.00
_cell.angle_gamma   90.00
#
_symmetry.space_group_name_H-M   'P 1'
#
loop_
_entity.id
_entity.type
_entity.pdbx_description
1 polymer ?
#
loop_
_entity_poly.entity_id
_entity_poly.type
_entity_poly.pdbx_seq_one_letter_code
_entity_poly.pdbx_strand_id
1 'polypeptide(L)'
;GCYGFVTFPTTPDEIAIAENLFPDSPVEIDKIIPEVVHRYFAASLGLLAIALLFISFRENKLKLESAALLLIIIGQGIFGYLTVSLKLHPLIVTSHLFGAMITTSLFLVIFMKSLKISKTYDILVRNKPLIIIGFILIILQIFLGAWTSTNYAARACLDLPYCQGQLIPETDFKEGFNLFQSIGPNYLYGQMSYEARVAIHLTHRIGAIIVFFYSLFLAAKLWSEQTKPIIVGFLAVLFIQVFLGVNNVLSSLPLWNAVAHNIVGVMLFLSFVIMTFLGFRRSNGNV
;
A
#
# COMPACT_ATOMS: atom_id res chain seq x y z
N GLY A 1 -2.22 8.78 -19.29
CA GLY A 1 -2.33 7.62 -20.18
C GLY A 1 -1.54 7.77 -21.46
N CYS A 2 -1.58 6.73 -22.32
CA CYS A 2 -0.83 6.74 -23.59
C CYS A 2 -1.56 7.52 -24.71
N TYR A 3 -2.72 8.11 -24.48
CA TYR A 3 -3.49 8.95 -25.43
C TYR A 3 -3.72 8.28 -26.81
N GLY A 4 -3.86 6.94 -26.83
CA GLY A 4 -4.03 6.15 -28.06
C GLY A 4 -2.73 5.74 -28.76
N PHE A 5 -1.57 6.19 -28.29
CA PHE A 5 -0.27 5.78 -28.79
C PHE A 5 0.18 4.45 -28.17
N VAL A 6 1.10 3.74 -28.84
CA VAL A 6 1.61 2.46 -28.36
C VAL A 6 2.42 2.65 -27.04
N THR A 7 3.17 3.75 -26.95
CA THR A 7 3.88 4.14 -25.73
C THR A 7 3.26 5.40 -25.12
N PHE A 8 3.68 6.56 -25.56
CA PHE A 8 3.12 7.88 -25.22
C PHE A 8 3.59 8.89 -26.27
N PRO A 9 2.88 10.03 -26.44
CA PRO A 9 3.29 11.05 -27.39
C PRO A 9 4.65 11.64 -26.97
N THR A 10 5.57 11.71 -27.94
CA THR A 10 6.96 12.15 -27.73
C THR A 10 7.34 13.36 -28.55
N THR A 11 6.69 13.56 -29.69
CA THR A 11 6.92 14.70 -30.58
C THR A 11 5.89 15.81 -30.36
N PRO A 12 6.19 17.07 -30.68
CA PRO A 12 5.24 18.17 -30.59
C PRO A 12 3.92 17.91 -31.34
N ASP A 13 4.01 17.26 -32.52
CA ASP A 13 2.82 16.92 -33.34
C ASP A 13 1.96 15.84 -32.66
N GLU A 14 2.59 14.80 -32.08
CA GLU A 14 1.88 13.78 -31.32
C GLU A 14 1.22 14.36 -30.05
N ILE A 15 1.89 15.28 -29.37
CA ILE A 15 1.34 15.99 -28.21
C ILE A 15 0.12 16.80 -28.63
N ALA A 16 0.21 17.57 -29.71
CA ALA A 16 -0.92 18.35 -30.23
C ALA A 16 -2.11 17.45 -30.62
N ILE A 17 -1.86 16.31 -31.24
CA ILE A 17 -2.90 15.31 -31.56
C ILE A 17 -3.54 14.77 -30.27
N ALA A 18 -2.72 14.42 -29.27
CA ALA A 18 -3.19 13.89 -27.98
C ALA A 18 -4.08 14.90 -27.25
N GLU A 19 -3.68 16.17 -27.18
CA GLU A 19 -4.44 17.25 -26.53
C GLU A 19 -5.73 17.58 -27.25
N ASN A 20 -5.75 17.49 -28.60
CA ASN A 20 -6.99 17.65 -29.37
C ASN A 20 -7.98 16.49 -29.13
N LEU A 21 -7.49 15.26 -28.99
CA LEU A 21 -8.34 14.09 -28.74
C LEU A 21 -8.84 14.03 -27.28
N PHE A 22 -8.06 14.57 -26.35
CA PHE A 22 -8.34 14.52 -24.90
C PHE A 22 -8.17 15.90 -24.25
N PRO A 23 -9.03 16.89 -24.56
CA PRO A 23 -8.87 18.28 -24.12
C PRO A 23 -8.92 18.45 -22.59
N ASP A 24 -9.60 17.55 -21.88
CA ASP A 24 -9.68 17.55 -20.40
C ASP A 24 -8.45 16.90 -19.73
N SER A 25 -7.47 16.43 -20.48
CA SER A 25 -6.32 15.68 -19.98
C SER A 25 -5.06 16.13 -20.71
N PRO A 26 -4.47 17.27 -20.33
CA PRO A 26 -3.24 17.78 -20.95
C PRO A 26 -2.09 16.79 -20.82
N VAL A 27 -1.18 16.80 -21.79
CA VAL A 27 -0.02 15.88 -21.83
C VAL A 27 1.05 16.35 -20.86
N GLU A 28 1.16 15.66 -19.72
CA GLU A 28 2.19 15.91 -18.70
C GLU A 28 3.21 14.78 -18.71
N ILE A 29 4.33 14.95 -19.40
CA ILE A 29 5.39 13.92 -19.58
C ILE A 29 5.89 13.37 -18.24
N ASP A 30 6.08 14.23 -17.25
CA ASP A 30 6.56 13.84 -15.90
C ASP A 30 5.60 12.87 -15.18
N LYS A 31 4.31 12.88 -15.53
CA LYS A 31 3.31 11.95 -14.99
C LYS A 31 3.15 10.70 -15.86
N ILE A 32 3.35 10.83 -17.17
CA ILE A 32 3.17 9.73 -18.12
C ILE A 32 4.30 8.71 -18.00
N ILE A 33 5.55 9.15 -17.88
CA ILE A 33 6.72 8.27 -17.80
C ILE A 33 6.60 7.26 -16.64
N PRO A 34 6.35 7.68 -15.38
CA PRO A 34 6.14 6.74 -14.28
C PRO A 34 4.98 5.77 -14.51
N GLU A 35 3.88 6.23 -15.12
CA GLU A 35 2.72 5.38 -15.44
C GLU A 35 3.09 4.30 -16.47
N VAL A 36 3.79 4.66 -17.54
CA VAL A 36 4.22 3.70 -18.57
C VAL A 36 5.23 2.70 -18.01
N VAL A 37 6.21 3.16 -17.25
CA VAL A 37 7.18 2.30 -16.56
C VAL A 37 6.46 1.32 -15.64
N HIS A 38 5.49 1.79 -14.84
CA HIS A 38 4.67 0.94 -13.98
C HIS A 38 3.93 -0.15 -14.78
N ARG A 39 3.34 0.19 -15.94
CA ARG A 39 2.65 -0.78 -16.80
C ARG A 39 3.59 -1.87 -17.33
N TYR A 40 4.82 -1.54 -17.72
CA TYR A 40 5.81 -2.54 -18.16
C TYR A 40 6.20 -3.48 -17.02
N PHE A 41 6.44 -2.94 -15.82
CA PHE A 41 6.71 -3.78 -14.64
C PHE A 41 5.51 -4.67 -14.30
N ALA A 42 4.29 -4.14 -14.34
CA ALA A 42 3.07 -4.91 -14.09
C ALA A 42 2.88 -6.04 -15.12
N ALA A 43 3.13 -5.77 -16.41
CA ALA A 43 3.08 -6.79 -17.46
C ALA A 43 4.13 -7.89 -17.25
N SER A 44 5.37 -7.50 -16.92
CA SER A 44 6.45 -8.45 -16.59
C SER A 44 6.10 -9.32 -15.38
N LEU A 45 5.47 -8.72 -14.35
CA LEU A 45 4.99 -9.44 -13.18
C LEU A 45 3.89 -10.45 -13.54
N GLY A 46 2.99 -10.08 -14.46
CA GLY A 46 1.97 -10.98 -15.01
C GLY A 46 2.58 -12.19 -15.71
N LEU A 47 3.60 -11.98 -16.55
CA LEU A 47 4.32 -13.06 -17.23
C LEU A 47 5.03 -13.99 -16.22
N LEU A 48 5.66 -13.42 -15.19
CA LEU A 48 6.27 -14.20 -14.11
C LEU A 48 5.24 -15.04 -13.34
N ALA A 49 4.05 -14.50 -13.08
CA ALA A 49 2.97 -15.25 -12.42
C ALA A 49 2.46 -16.41 -13.28
N ILE A 50 2.34 -16.23 -14.59
CA ILE A 50 2.00 -17.31 -15.55
C ILE A 50 3.07 -18.40 -15.52
N ALA A 51 4.36 -18.03 -15.59
CA ALA A 51 5.47 -18.98 -15.52
C ALA A 51 5.47 -19.73 -14.19
N LEU A 52 5.23 -19.03 -13.06
CA LEU A 52 5.13 -19.62 -11.73
C LEU A 52 3.97 -20.61 -11.64
N LEU A 53 2.82 -20.29 -12.20
CA LEU A 53 1.66 -21.17 -12.25
C LEU A 53 2.00 -22.45 -13.04
N PHE A 54 2.62 -22.32 -14.21
CA PHE A 54 3.04 -23.46 -15.04
C PHE A 54 4.02 -24.38 -14.28
N ILE A 55 5.04 -23.82 -13.64
CA ILE A 55 6.00 -24.58 -12.82
C ILE A 55 5.29 -25.27 -11.65
N SER A 56 4.35 -24.58 -10.98
CA SER A 56 3.59 -25.11 -9.85
C SER A 56 2.73 -26.32 -10.24
N PHE A 57 2.15 -26.31 -11.44
CA PHE A 57 1.42 -27.47 -11.97
C PHE A 57 2.36 -28.62 -12.32
N ARG A 58 3.50 -28.33 -12.95
CA ARG A 58 4.49 -29.35 -13.31
C ARG A 58 5.12 -30.03 -12.08
N GLU A 59 5.46 -29.23 -11.06
CA GLU A 59 6.06 -29.74 -9.81
C GLU A 59 5.02 -30.27 -8.81
N ASN A 60 3.73 -30.15 -9.11
CA ASN A 60 2.61 -30.50 -8.22
C ASN A 60 2.67 -29.82 -6.84
N LYS A 61 3.16 -28.56 -6.78
CA LYS A 61 3.34 -27.78 -5.56
C LYS A 61 2.81 -26.37 -5.71
N LEU A 62 2.24 -25.79 -4.63
CA LEU A 62 1.80 -24.38 -4.57
C LEU A 62 0.80 -23.98 -5.67
N LYS A 63 0.00 -24.93 -6.18
CA LYS A 63 -0.94 -24.69 -7.30
C LYS A 63 -1.99 -23.65 -6.94
N LEU A 64 -2.57 -23.77 -5.73
CA LEU A 64 -3.62 -22.87 -5.27
C LEU A 64 -3.08 -21.44 -5.10
N GLU A 65 -1.91 -21.29 -4.47
CA GLU A 65 -1.28 -20.01 -4.25
C GLU A 65 -0.90 -19.33 -5.57
N SER A 66 -0.36 -20.07 -6.51
CA SER A 66 0.02 -19.55 -7.83
C SER A 66 -1.20 -19.19 -8.68
N ALA A 67 -2.28 -19.98 -8.60
CA ALA A 67 -3.54 -19.66 -9.28
C ALA A 67 -4.19 -18.40 -8.67
N ALA A 68 -4.24 -18.31 -7.32
CA ALA A 68 -4.75 -17.13 -6.63
C ALA A 68 -3.93 -15.87 -6.98
N LEU A 69 -2.60 -15.98 -7.04
CA LEU A 69 -1.72 -14.89 -7.45
C LEU A 69 -2.05 -14.38 -8.86
N LEU A 70 -2.19 -15.29 -9.83
CA LEU A 70 -2.52 -14.89 -11.21
C LEU A 70 -3.90 -14.22 -11.28
N LEU A 71 -4.92 -14.78 -10.60
CA LEU A 71 -6.26 -14.18 -10.54
C LEU A 71 -6.23 -12.76 -9.97
N ILE A 72 -5.46 -12.53 -8.91
CA ILE A 72 -5.34 -11.20 -8.30
C ILE A 72 -4.60 -10.24 -9.24
N ILE A 73 -3.56 -10.68 -9.94
CA ILE A 73 -2.85 -9.84 -10.93
C ILE A 73 -3.77 -9.47 -12.08
N ILE A 74 -4.62 -10.37 -12.56
CA ILE A 74 -5.64 -10.04 -13.58
C ILE A 74 -6.61 -8.99 -13.03
N GLY A 75 -7.12 -9.18 -11.80
CA GLY A 75 -7.94 -8.18 -11.11
C GLY A 75 -7.23 -6.83 -10.98
N GLN A 76 -5.93 -6.84 -10.66
CA GLN A 76 -5.12 -5.61 -10.61
C GLN A 76 -5.03 -4.90 -11.96
N GLY A 77 -4.96 -5.62 -13.07
CA GLY A 77 -5.04 -5.03 -14.42
C GLY A 77 -6.37 -4.30 -14.64
N ILE A 78 -7.49 -4.91 -14.21
CA ILE A 78 -8.82 -4.29 -14.29
C ILE A 78 -8.88 -3.03 -13.41
N PHE A 79 -8.45 -3.12 -12.14
CA PHE A 79 -8.42 -1.94 -11.26
C PHE A 79 -7.49 -0.86 -11.80
N GLY A 80 -6.33 -1.22 -12.36
CA GLY A 80 -5.42 -0.27 -13.00
C GLY A 80 -6.08 0.48 -14.17
N TYR A 81 -6.86 -0.22 -15.01
CA TYR A 81 -7.67 0.42 -16.04
C TYR A 81 -8.73 1.37 -15.44
N LEU A 82 -9.43 0.92 -14.39
CA LEU A 82 -10.46 1.71 -13.72
C LEU A 82 -9.90 2.96 -13.05
N THR A 83 -8.65 2.95 -12.56
CA THR A 83 -8.04 4.17 -11.98
C THR A 83 -7.95 5.30 -13.00
N VAL A 84 -7.69 4.97 -14.26
CA VAL A 84 -7.63 5.96 -15.36
C VAL A 84 -9.02 6.32 -15.84
N SER A 85 -9.86 5.33 -16.16
CA SER A 85 -11.19 5.55 -16.75
C SER A 85 -12.15 6.25 -15.80
N LEU A 86 -12.02 6.06 -14.48
CA LEU A 86 -12.79 6.74 -13.44
C LEU A 86 -12.04 7.95 -12.86
N LYS A 87 -11.08 8.50 -13.62
CA LYS A 87 -10.42 9.78 -13.34
C LYS A 87 -9.92 9.87 -11.88
N LEU A 88 -9.15 8.85 -11.46
CA LEU A 88 -8.53 8.73 -10.12
C LEU A 88 -9.54 8.68 -8.95
N HIS A 89 -10.71 8.06 -9.16
CA HIS A 89 -11.71 7.92 -8.09
C HIS A 89 -11.08 7.29 -6.84
N PRO A 90 -11.15 7.96 -5.64
CA PRO A 90 -10.36 7.60 -4.46
C PRO A 90 -10.54 6.15 -4.00
N LEU A 91 -11.77 5.62 -4.00
CA LEU A 91 -12.03 4.24 -3.61
C LEU A 91 -11.38 3.24 -4.58
N ILE A 92 -11.38 3.53 -5.87
CA ILE A 92 -10.79 2.65 -6.89
C ILE A 92 -9.26 2.62 -6.76
N VAL A 93 -8.63 3.80 -6.60
CA VAL A 93 -7.17 3.88 -6.39
C VAL A 93 -6.75 3.20 -5.08
N THR A 94 -7.51 3.40 -4.00
CA THR A 94 -7.27 2.73 -2.72
C THR A 94 -7.43 1.20 -2.86
N SER A 95 -8.44 0.71 -3.56
CA SER A 95 -8.66 -0.71 -3.81
C SER A 95 -7.54 -1.33 -4.65
N HIS A 96 -7.04 -0.60 -5.66
CA HIS A 96 -5.88 -1.01 -6.46
C HIS A 96 -4.62 -1.16 -5.59
N LEU A 97 -4.37 -0.23 -4.67
CA LEU A 97 -3.27 -0.35 -3.70
C LEU A 97 -3.40 -1.61 -2.83
N PHE A 98 -4.59 -1.89 -2.30
CA PHE A 98 -4.82 -3.10 -1.49
C PHE A 98 -4.58 -4.38 -2.27
N GLY A 99 -5.02 -4.43 -3.52
CA GLY A 99 -4.74 -5.57 -4.38
C GLY A 99 -3.24 -5.75 -4.65
N ALA A 100 -2.47 -4.65 -4.79
CA ALA A 100 -1.01 -4.72 -4.90
C ALA A 100 -0.38 -5.27 -3.60
N MET A 101 -0.90 -4.90 -2.43
CA MET A 101 -0.45 -5.46 -1.15
C MET A 101 -0.73 -6.96 -1.03
N ILE A 102 -1.92 -7.41 -1.45
CA ILE A 102 -2.26 -8.84 -1.49
C ILE A 102 -1.34 -9.58 -2.46
N THR A 103 -1.08 -9.02 -3.64
CA THR A 103 -0.14 -9.57 -4.64
C THR A 103 1.25 -9.75 -4.04
N THR A 104 1.79 -8.72 -3.39
CA THR A 104 3.12 -8.75 -2.77
C THR A 104 3.18 -9.76 -1.62
N SER A 105 2.11 -9.85 -0.81
CA SER A 105 1.98 -10.83 0.27
C SER A 105 1.99 -12.26 -0.26
N LEU A 106 1.28 -12.54 -1.35
CA LEU A 106 1.25 -13.87 -1.96
C LEU A 106 2.61 -14.26 -2.52
N PHE A 107 3.31 -13.35 -3.20
CA PHE A 107 4.69 -13.61 -3.61
C PHE A 107 5.58 -13.95 -2.43
N LEU A 108 5.51 -13.17 -1.34
CA LEU A 108 6.28 -13.42 -0.14
C LEU A 108 5.94 -14.78 0.49
N VAL A 109 4.65 -15.13 0.61
CA VAL A 109 4.21 -16.41 1.16
C VAL A 109 4.68 -17.59 0.29
N ILE A 110 4.56 -17.50 -1.04
CA ILE A 110 5.05 -18.50 -1.99
C ILE A 110 6.56 -18.66 -1.82
N PHE A 111 7.31 -17.56 -1.76
CA PHE A 111 8.75 -17.57 -1.52
C PHE A 111 9.10 -18.24 -0.18
N MET A 112 8.45 -17.86 0.92
CA MET A 112 8.69 -18.46 2.23
C MET A 112 8.35 -19.96 2.27
N LYS A 113 7.31 -20.39 1.57
CA LYS A 113 6.97 -21.82 1.42
C LYS A 113 8.03 -22.57 0.61
N SER A 114 8.64 -21.95 -0.40
CA SER A 114 9.69 -22.57 -1.23
C SER A 114 10.99 -22.78 -0.45
N LEU A 115 11.31 -21.92 0.51
CA LEU A 115 12.53 -22.00 1.34
C LEU A 115 12.54 -23.18 2.32
N LYS A 116 11.46 -23.96 2.44
CA LYS A 116 11.35 -25.11 3.35
C LYS A 116 11.86 -24.80 4.77
N ILE A 117 11.53 -23.62 5.29
CA ILE A 117 11.92 -23.20 6.64
C ILE A 117 11.48 -24.28 7.63
N SER A 118 12.37 -24.92 8.36
CA SER A 118 12.04 -25.97 9.34
C SER A 118 11.80 -25.43 10.75
N LYS A 119 12.34 -24.25 11.05
CA LYS A 119 12.30 -23.64 12.38
C LYS A 119 10.89 -23.20 12.77
N THR A 120 10.44 -23.60 13.95
CA THR A 120 9.22 -23.11 14.61
C THR A 120 9.59 -22.07 15.68
N TYR A 121 8.68 -21.13 15.88
CA TYR A 121 8.86 -20.03 16.85
C TYR A 121 7.70 -20.09 17.84
N ASP A 122 7.87 -20.81 18.96
CA ASP A 122 6.80 -21.03 19.94
C ASP A 122 6.18 -19.74 20.48
N ILE A 123 7.01 -18.69 20.65
CA ILE A 123 6.53 -17.39 21.10
C ILE A 123 5.57 -16.74 20.10
N LEU A 124 5.82 -16.91 18.78
CA LEU A 124 4.90 -16.41 17.73
C LEU A 124 3.61 -17.26 17.73
N VAL A 125 3.74 -18.57 17.90
CA VAL A 125 2.60 -19.49 17.95
C VAL A 125 1.67 -19.17 19.12
N ARG A 126 2.23 -18.91 20.30
CA ARG A 126 1.44 -18.56 21.52
C ARG A 126 0.78 -17.19 21.41
N ASN A 127 1.39 -16.24 20.72
CA ASN A 127 0.91 -14.86 20.61
C ASN A 127 0.19 -14.56 19.28
N LYS A 128 -0.30 -15.58 18.56
CA LYS A 128 -1.08 -15.42 17.32
C LYS A 128 -2.18 -14.35 17.41
N PRO A 129 -3.03 -14.34 18.46
CA PRO A 129 -4.10 -13.33 18.53
C PRO A 129 -3.56 -11.89 18.53
N LEU A 130 -2.44 -11.64 19.25
CA LEU A 130 -1.81 -10.32 19.26
C LEU A 130 -1.23 -9.96 17.90
N ILE A 131 -0.61 -10.92 17.20
CA ILE A 131 -0.10 -10.70 15.85
C ILE A 131 -1.24 -10.36 14.88
N ILE A 132 -2.38 -11.06 14.98
CA ILE A 132 -3.56 -10.79 14.13
C ILE A 132 -4.12 -9.39 14.42
N ILE A 133 -4.26 -9.00 15.69
CA ILE A 133 -4.73 -7.64 16.05
C ILE A 133 -3.79 -6.59 15.44
N GLY A 134 -2.47 -6.76 15.58
CA GLY A 134 -1.50 -5.84 14.95
C GLY A 134 -1.60 -5.83 13.43
N PHE A 135 -1.86 -6.98 12.80
CA PHE A 135 -2.06 -7.08 11.37
C PHE A 135 -3.33 -6.35 10.91
N ILE A 136 -4.41 -6.43 11.67
CA ILE A 136 -5.63 -5.65 11.40
C ILE A 136 -5.37 -4.15 11.55
N LEU A 137 -4.67 -3.74 12.62
CA LEU A 137 -4.35 -2.34 12.85
C LEU A 137 -3.49 -1.76 11.71
N ILE A 138 -2.49 -2.49 11.22
CA ILE A 138 -1.66 -2.00 10.10
C ILE A 138 -2.45 -1.93 8.79
N ILE A 139 -3.39 -2.86 8.53
CA ILE A 139 -4.29 -2.81 7.38
C ILE A 139 -5.14 -1.53 7.44
N LEU A 140 -5.75 -1.24 8.58
CA LEU A 140 -6.54 -0.03 8.78
C LEU A 140 -5.69 1.23 8.61
N GLN A 141 -4.46 1.24 9.14
CA GLN A 141 -3.54 2.37 8.99
C GLN A 141 -3.13 2.60 7.54
N ILE A 142 -2.90 1.54 6.77
CA ILE A 142 -2.61 1.64 5.34
C ILE A 142 -3.83 2.18 4.58
N PHE A 143 -5.04 1.74 4.96
CA PHE A 143 -6.27 2.32 4.40
C PHE A 143 -6.31 3.84 4.63
N LEU A 144 -6.10 4.28 5.87
CA LEU A 144 -6.07 5.70 6.21
C LEU A 144 -4.99 6.46 5.44
N GLY A 145 -3.80 5.88 5.25
CA GLY A 145 -2.72 6.46 4.45
C GLY A 145 -3.08 6.58 2.97
N ALA A 146 -3.64 5.53 2.38
CA ALA A 146 -4.13 5.52 1.02
C ALA A 146 -5.25 6.56 0.83
N TRP A 147 -6.20 6.61 1.77
CA TRP A 147 -7.30 7.56 1.76
C TRP A 147 -6.81 9.00 1.90
N THR A 148 -5.78 9.23 2.73
CA THR A 148 -5.09 10.52 2.84
C THR A 148 -4.45 10.94 1.51
N SER A 149 -3.80 10.01 0.82
CA SER A 149 -3.13 10.29 -0.46
C SER A 149 -4.13 10.53 -1.59
N THR A 150 -5.14 9.67 -1.73
CA THR A 150 -6.11 9.70 -2.84
C THR A 150 -7.07 10.89 -2.77
N ASN A 151 -7.32 11.43 -1.57
CA ASN A 151 -8.11 12.64 -1.36
C ASN A 151 -7.26 13.90 -1.18
N TYR A 152 -5.94 13.84 -1.46
CA TYR A 152 -5.01 14.97 -1.32
C TYR A 152 -5.02 15.63 0.06
N ALA A 153 -5.30 14.84 1.11
CA ALA A 153 -5.39 15.30 2.49
C ALA A 153 -4.03 15.46 3.18
N ALA A 154 -2.94 14.96 2.59
CA ALA A 154 -1.62 14.96 3.21
C ALA A 154 -1.06 16.35 3.57
N ARG A 155 -1.51 17.40 2.87
CA ARG A 155 -1.14 18.80 3.12
C ARG A 155 -2.16 19.60 3.94
N ALA A 156 -3.20 18.97 4.45
CA ALA A 156 -4.22 19.66 5.25
C ALA A 156 -3.68 20.12 6.62
N CYS A 157 -2.68 19.43 7.17
CA CYS A 157 -2.03 19.78 8.44
C CYS A 157 -0.50 19.73 8.26
N LEU A 158 0.16 20.88 8.29
CA LEU A 158 1.60 21.02 8.07
C LEU A 158 2.41 21.25 9.35
N ASP A 159 1.78 21.13 10.51
CA ASP A 159 2.36 21.36 11.82
C ASP A 159 2.15 20.13 12.75
N LEU A 160 3.00 19.99 13.75
CA LEU A 160 2.96 18.95 14.80
C LEU A 160 3.27 19.56 16.16
N PRO A 161 2.58 19.14 17.22
CA PRO A 161 1.46 18.18 17.29
C PRO A 161 0.13 18.75 16.82
N TYR A 162 0.10 20.02 16.51
CA TYR A 162 -1.07 20.76 16.08
C TYR A 162 -1.48 20.45 14.64
N CYS A 163 -2.64 20.94 14.25
CA CYS A 163 -3.06 21.09 12.87
C CYS A 163 -3.62 22.50 12.72
N GLN A 164 -2.99 23.33 11.87
CA GLN A 164 -3.34 24.75 11.71
C GLN A 164 -3.19 25.56 13.01
N GLY A 165 -2.21 25.26 13.83
CA GLY A 165 -2.00 25.90 15.14
C GLY A 165 -3.01 25.48 16.22
N GLN A 166 -3.93 24.57 15.94
CA GLN A 166 -4.97 24.10 16.85
C GLN A 166 -4.77 22.61 17.20
N LEU A 167 -5.08 22.23 18.46
CA LEU A 167 -5.13 20.81 18.85
C LEU A 167 -6.39 20.10 18.31
N ILE A 168 -7.49 20.83 18.23
CA ILE A 168 -8.79 20.35 17.75
C ILE A 168 -9.26 21.33 16.67
N PRO A 169 -8.80 21.18 15.43
CA PRO A 169 -9.23 22.01 14.31
C PRO A 169 -10.65 21.67 13.87
N GLU A 170 -11.24 22.53 13.07
CA GLU A 170 -12.53 22.25 12.43
C GLU A 170 -12.41 21.07 11.47
N THR A 171 -13.39 20.15 11.52
CA THR A 171 -13.36 18.88 10.77
C THR A 171 -14.74 18.50 10.27
N ASP A 172 -14.80 17.94 9.05
CA ASP A 172 -16.00 17.26 8.53
C ASP A 172 -15.71 15.78 8.31
N PHE A 173 -16.01 14.95 9.33
CA PHE A 173 -15.87 13.50 9.24
C PHE A 173 -16.86 12.85 8.28
N LYS A 174 -18.05 13.44 8.11
CA LYS A 174 -19.10 12.88 7.25
C LYS A 174 -18.68 12.94 5.79
N GLU A 175 -18.18 14.09 5.35
CA GLU A 175 -17.62 14.22 4.00
C GLU A 175 -16.31 13.47 3.88
N GLY A 176 -15.39 13.64 4.84
CA GLY A 176 -14.03 13.06 4.80
C GLY A 176 -14.02 11.53 4.69
N PHE A 177 -15.00 10.84 5.24
CA PHE A 177 -15.14 9.39 5.16
C PHE A 177 -16.31 8.92 4.29
N ASN A 178 -16.79 9.77 3.37
CA ASN A 178 -17.69 9.33 2.32
C ASN A 178 -16.92 8.49 1.29
N LEU A 179 -17.04 7.16 1.42
CA LEU A 179 -16.37 6.21 0.52
C LEU A 179 -17.01 6.17 -0.87
N PHE A 180 -18.30 6.50 -0.97
CA PHE A 180 -19.08 6.43 -2.21
C PHE A 180 -19.23 7.80 -2.84
N GLN A 181 -18.08 8.38 -3.22
CA GLN A 181 -18.06 9.65 -3.94
C GLN A 181 -18.67 9.48 -5.35
N SER A 182 -19.17 10.56 -5.94
CA SER A 182 -19.83 10.52 -7.25
C SER A 182 -18.86 10.09 -8.37
N ILE A 183 -19.34 9.30 -9.31
CA ILE A 183 -18.59 8.97 -10.54
C ILE A 183 -18.79 10.10 -11.55
N GLY A 184 -17.70 10.53 -12.20
CA GLY A 184 -17.74 11.54 -13.25
C GLY A 184 -16.75 12.70 -13.07
N PRO A 185 -16.62 13.31 -11.88
CA PRO A 185 -15.59 14.32 -11.64
C PRO A 185 -14.18 13.79 -11.84
N ASN A 186 -13.25 14.68 -12.19
CA ASN A 186 -11.82 14.39 -12.14
C ASN A 186 -11.35 14.59 -10.70
N TYR A 187 -10.85 13.52 -10.07
CA TYR A 187 -10.37 13.53 -8.69
C TYR A 187 -8.91 14.00 -8.55
N LEU A 188 -8.26 14.37 -9.63
CA LEU A 188 -6.95 15.00 -9.58
C LEU A 188 -7.02 16.28 -8.71
N TYR A 189 -6.11 16.42 -7.76
CA TYR A 189 -6.04 17.46 -6.71
C TYR A 189 -7.14 17.40 -5.63
N GLY A 190 -8.00 16.39 -5.65
CA GLY A 190 -9.04 16.15 -4.65
C GLY A 190 -10.30 16.99 -4.87
N GLN A 191 -11.43 16.47 -4.40
CA GLN A 191 -12.76 17.12 -4.55
C GLN A 191 -13.38 17.49 -3.18
N MET A 192 -12.80 16.99 -2.07
CA MET A 192 -13.32 17.22 -0.73
C MET A 192 -13.02 18.64 -0.21
N SER A 193 -13.87 19.13 0.70
CA SER A 193 -13.65 20.35 1.46
C SER A 193 -12.33 20.29 2.25
N TYR A 194 -11.87 21.43 2.72
CA TYR A 194 -10.65 21.51 3.51
C TYR A 194 -10.82 20.79 4.86
N GLU A 195 -11.96 20.98 5.53
CA GLU A 195 -12.33 20.39 6.81
C GLU A 195 -12.43 18.86 6.72
N ALA A 196 -12.92 18.33 5.60
CA ALA A 196 -12.95 16.90 5.32
C ALA A 196 -11.53 16.33 5.18
N ARG A 197 -10.63 17.03 4.49
CA ARG A 197 -9.21 16.63 4.37
C ARG A 197 -8.48 16.71 5.71
N VAL A 198 -8.80 17.70 6.55
CA VAL A 198 -8.28 17.78 7.93
C VAL A 198 -8.74 16.57 8.74
N ALA A 199 -10.02 16.19 8.68
CA ALA A 199 -10.54 15.00 9.37
C ALA A 199 -9.80 13.72 8.97
N ILE A 200 -9.57 13.51 7.67
CA ILE A 200 -8.82 12.36 7.14
C ILE A 200 -7.38 12.35 7.69
N HIS A 201 -6.67 13.48 7.59
CA HIS A 201 -5.27 13.57 8.01
C HIS A 201 -5.09 13.35 9.52
N LEU A 202 -5.96 13.94 10.34
CA LEU A 202 -5.94 13.73 11.80
C LEU A 202 -6.20 12.26 12.15
N THR A 203 -7.18 11.62 11.52
CA THR A 203 -7.46 10.20 11.76
C THR A 203 -6.26 9.34 11.40
N HIS A 204 -5.56 9.63 10.29
CA HIS A 204 -4.34 8.93 9.92
C HIS A 204 -3.22 9.11 10.95
N ARG A 205 -3.06 10.31 11.53
CA ARG A 205 -2.09 10.58 12.61
C ARG A 205 -2.43 9.80 13.88
N ILE A 206 -3.69 9.82 14.30
CA ILE A 206 -4.16 9.07 15.49
C ILE A 206 -3.93 7.57 15.27
N GLY A 207 -4.29 7.06 14.10
CA GLY A 207 -4.04 5.66 13.75
C GLY A 207 -2.56 5.31 13.79
N ALA A 208 -1.67 6.21 13.33
CA ALA A 208 -0.22 6.00 13.39
C ALA A 208 0.29 5.90 14.84
N ILE A 209 -0.22 6.72 15.75
CA ILE A 209 0.11 6.67 17.18
C ILE A 209 -0.34 5.31 17.78
N ILE A 210 -1.55 4.86 17.48
CA ILE A 210 -2.08 3.57 17.95
C ILE A 210 -1.21 2.42 17.42
N VAL A 211 -0.91 2.39 16.11
CA VAL A 211 -0.06 1.37 15.51
C VAL A 211 1.34 1.39 16.11
N PHE A 212 1.92 2.56 16.34
CA PHE A 212 3.25 2.69 16.94
C PHE A 212 3.32 2.06 18.33
N PHE A 213 2.44 2.47 19.26
CA PHE A 213 2.47 1.93 20.62
C PHE A 213 2.08 0.45 20.68
N TYR A 214 1.11 0.02 19.85
CA TYR A 214 0.78 -1.39 19.74
C TYR A 214 1.97 -2.22 19.21
N SER A 215 2.70 -1.72 18.22
CA SER A 215 3.88 -2.38 17.67
C SER A 215 5.01 -2.50 18.68
N LEU A 216 5.24 -1.49 19.53
CA LEU A 216 6.20 -1.58 20.63
C LEU A 216 5.78 -2.63 21.67
N PHE A 217 4.50 -2.63 22.07
CA PHE A 217 3.94 -3.65 22.96
C PHE A 217 4.11 -5.05 22.37
N LEU A 218 3.77 -5.23 21.10
CA LEU A 218 3.89 -6.52 20.40
C LEU A 218 5.37 -6.96 20.33
N ALA A 219 6.29 -6.06 20.01
CA ALA A 219 7.72 -6.33 19.98
C ALA A 219 8.22 -6.84 21.35
N ALA A 220 7.81 -6.19 22.44
CA ALA A 220 8.16 -6.61 23.80
C ALA A 220 7.61 -8.01 24.14
N LYS A 221 6.36 -8.30 23.73
CA LYS A 221 5.72 -9.63 23.94
C LYS A 221 6.35 -10.74 23.10
N LEU A 222 6.89 -10.42 21.94
CA LEU A 222 7.50 -11.39 21.03
C LEU A 222 9.01 -11.49 21.16
N TRP A 223 9.63 -10.73 22.07
CA TRP A 223 11.07 -10.72 22.29
C TRP A 223 11.58 -12.04 22.85
N SER A 224 12.48 -12.68 22.16
CA SER A 224 13.24 -13.86 22.62
C SER A 224 14.52 -13.98 21.79
N GLU A 225 15.50 -14.76 22.26
CA GLU A 225 16.73 -14.99 21.48
C GLU A 225 16.47 -15.55 20.09
N GLN A 226 15.39 -16.32 19.91
CA GLN A 226 15.03 -16.90 18.62
C GLN A 226 14.40 -15.90 17.67
N THR A 227 13.61 -14.95 18.19
CA THR A 227 12.86 -13.96 17.40
C THR A 227 13.57 -12.60 17.32
N LYS A 228 14.61 -12.39 18.12
CA LYS A 228 15.37 -11.15 18.20
C LYS A 228 15.71 -10.53 16.84
N PRO A 229 16.26 -11.26 15.85
CA PRO A 229 16.56 -10.66 14.55
C PRO A 229 15.31 -10.19 13.81
N ILE A 230 14.19 -10.92 13.91
CA ILE A 230 12.91 -10.54 13.31
C ILE A 230 12.37 -9.27 13.98
N ILE A 231 12.40 -9.22 15.31
CA ILE A 231 11.86 -8.10 16.08
C ILE A 231 12.71 -6.85 15.92
N VAL A 232 14.04 -6.99 15.88
CA VAL A 232 14.94 -5.85 15.62
C VAL A 232 14.69 -5.27 14.22
N GLY A 233 14.57 -6.12 13.20
CA GLY A 233 14.21 -5.68 11.83
C GLY A 233 12.84 -4.99 11.78
N PHE A 234 11.83 -5.56 12.45
CA PHE A 234 10.50 -4.97 12.57
C PHE A 234 10.53 -3.58 13.24
N LEU A 235 11.25 -3.44 14.35
CA LEU A 235 11.40 -2.15 15.05
C LEU A 235 12.16 -1.13 14.21
N ALA A 236 13.22 -1.53 13.52
CA ALA A 236 13.94 -0.63 12.61
C ALA A 236 13.02 -0.06 11.53
N VAL A 237 12.23 -0.92 10.87
CA VAL A 237 11.24 -0.49 9.88
C VAL A 237 10.18 0.43 10.49
N LEU A 238 9.68 0.11 11.68
CA LEU A 238 8.69 0.93 12.41
C LEU A 238 9.23 2.35 12.68
N PHE A 239 10.44 2.47 13.23
CA PHE A 239 11.02 3.78 13.54
C PHE A 239 11.31 4.60 12.28
N ILE A 240 11.80 3.96 11.20
CA ILE A 240 11.99 4.63 9.91
C ILE A 240 10.65 5.11 9.36
N GLN A 241 9.58 4.30 9.45
CA GLN A 241 8.24 4.67 8.99
C GLN A 241 7.70 5.89 9.72
N VAL A 242 7.84 5.93 11.05
CA VAL A 242 7.41 7.08 11.86
C VAL A 242 8.24 8.33 11.52
N PHE A 243 9.55 8.19 11.41
CA PHE A 243 10.43 9.28 11.01
C PHE A 243 10.02 9.88 9.65
N LEU A 244 9.81 9.05 8.65
CA LEU A 244 9.37 9.50 7.33
C LEU A 244 7.97 10.15 7.38
N GLY A 245 7.07 9.63 8.22
CA GLY A 245 5.74 10.21 8.42
C GLY A 245 5.79 11.61 9.04
N VAL A 246 6.59 11.79 10.09
CA VAL A 246 6.85 13.10 10.72
C VAL A 246 7.50 14.05 9.72
N ASN A 247 8.50 13.59 8.99
CA ASN A 247 9.20 14.40 7.99
C ASN A 247 8.29 14.82 6.83
N ASN A 248 7.32 13.99 6.42
CA ASN A 248 6.31 14.38 5.41
C ASN A 248 5.53 15.62 5.84
N VAL A 249 5.18 15.71 7.13
CA VAL A 249 4.45 16.86 7.67
C VAL A 249 5.36 18.09 7.74
N LEU A 250 6.52 17.96 8.39
CA LEU A 250 7.41 19.09 8.69
C LEU A 250 8.09 19.68 7.44
N SER A 251 8.30 18.86 6.40
CA SER A 251 8.96 19.26 5.16
C SER A 251 7.95 19.53 4.01
N SER A 252 6.65 19.67 4.31
CA SER A 252 5.60 19.97 3.32
C SER A 252 5.50 18.94 2.18
N LEU A 253 5.68 17.66 2.51
CA LEU A 253 5.49 16.51 1.62
C LEU A 253 6.44 16.48 0.41
N PRO A 254 7.77 16.42 0.59
CA PRO A 254 8.69 16.24 -0.53
C PRO A 254 8.46 14.87 -1.20
N LEU A 255 8.48 14.83 -2.53
CA LEU A 255 8.13 13.64 -3.31
C LEU A 255 8.95 12.40 -2.88
N TRP A 256 10.28 12.55 -2.74
CA TRP A 256 11.15 11.44 -2.35
C TRP A 256 10.79 10.85 -0.99
N ASN A 257 10.38 11.72 -0.03
CA ASN A 257 10.01 11.28 1.32
C ASN A 257 8.63 10.60 1.33
N ALA A 258 7.67 11.12 0.56
CA ALA A 258 6.37 10.49 0.38
C ALA A 258 6.50 9.09 -0.25
N VAL A 259 7.34 8.95 -1.28
CA VAL A 259 7.63 7.65 -1.91
C VAL A 259 8.32 6.70 -0.92
N ALA A 260 9.34 7.18 -0.19
CA ALA A 260 10.02 6.37 0.83
C ALA A 260 9.06 5.93 1.94
N HIS A 261 8.17 6.80 2.41
CA HIS A 261 7.15 6.48 3.41
C HIS A 261 6.22 5.36 2.92
N ASN A 262 5.80 5.39 1.66
CA ASN A 262 4.98 4.33 1.08
C ASN A 262 5.73 2.99 1.00
N ILE A 263 7.00 2.99 0.54
CA ILE A 263 7.83 1.79 0.45
C ILE A 263 8.05 1.16 1.83
N VAL A 264 8.44 1.97 2.82
CA VAL A 264 8.68 1.48 4.19
C VAL A 264 7.37 1.03 4.85
N GLY A 265 6.23 1.66 4.51
CA GLY A 265 4.90 1.21 4.91
C GLY A 265 4.58 -0.20 4.41
N VAL A 266 4.93 -0.52 3.15
CA VAL A 266 4.82 -1.89 2.61
C VAL A 266 5.75 -2.84 3.37
N MET A 267 7.00 -2.45 3.67
CA MET A 267 7.93 -3.29 4.44
C MET A 267 7.39 -3.58 5.85
N LEU A 268 6.79 -2.59 6.51
CA LEU A 268 6.17 -2.77 7.82
C LEU A 268 4.99 -3.75 7.75
N PHE A 269 4.13 -3.62 6.75
CA PHE A 269 3.04 -4.55 6.49
C PHE A 269 3.54 -5.97 6.23
N LEU A 270 4.57 -6.14 5.39
CA LEU A 270 5.16 -7.45 5.10
C LEU A 270 5.81 -8.07 6.34
N SER A 271 6.30 -7.28 7.29
CA SER A 271 6.79 -7.80 8.58
C SER A 271 5.66 -8.49 9.36
N PHE A 272 4.43 -7.95 9.33
CA PHE A 272 3.26 -8.63 9.90
C PHE A 272 2.88 -9.89 9.12
N VAL A 273 2.99 -9.88 7.78
CA VAL A 273 2.77 -11.09 6.96
C VAL A 273 3.75 -12.20 7.37
N ILE A 274 5.04 -11.86 7.54
CA ILE A 274 6.08 -12.81 7.99
C ILE A 274 5.75 -13.36 9.38
N MET A 275 5.47 -12.50 10.36
CA MET A 275 5.14 -12.93 11.73
C MET A 275 3.88 -13.80 11.75
N THR A 276 2.87 -13.45 10.98
CA THR A 276 1.64 -14.25 10.83
C THR A 276 1.95 -15.61 10.23
N PHE A 277 2.67 -15.65 9.10
CA PHE A 277 3.05 -16.90 8.45
C PHE A 277 3.82 -17.83 9.41
N LEU A 278 4.82 -17.31 10.10
CA LEU A 278 5.64 -18.09 11.06
C LEU A 278 4.81 -18.53 12.28
N GLY A 279 3.88 -17.69 12.76
CA GLY A 279 3.01 -17.99 13.88
C GLY A 279 1.97 -19.08 13.57
N PHE A 280 1.49 -19.18 12.32
CA PHE A 280 0.53 -20.21 11.91
C PHE A 280 1.17 -21.49 11.43
N ARG A 281 2.47 -21.51 11.28
CA ARG A 281 3.18 -22.72 10.88
C ARG A 281 3.15 -23.76 12.02
N ARG A 282 2.56 -24.91 11.76
CA ARG A 282 2.62 -26.05 12.67
C ARG A 282 4.03 -26.65 12.62
N SER A 283 4.58 -27.01 13.79
CA SER A 283 5.66 -27.98 13.83
C SER A 283 5.14 -29.25 13.17
N ASN A 284 5.77 -29.70 12.09
CA ASN A 284 5.59 -31.09 11.66
C ASN A 284 6.22 -31.93 12.79
N GLY A 285 5.43 -32.20 13.81
CA GLY A 285 5.75 -33.20 14.78
C GLY A 285 5.97 -34.50 14.02
N ASN A 286 7.07 -35.14 14.25
CA ASN A 286 7.40 -36.48 13.77
C ASN A 286 6.17 -37.39 13.92
N VAL A 287 5.65 -37.87 12.80
CA VAL A 287 4.95 -39.12 12.70
C VAL A 287 5.83 -40.01 11.85
#